data_ed8e32b59a7e0a6dd3d495aa93c66dc0
#
_entry.id   ed8e32b59a7e0a6dd3d495aa93c66dc0
#
_cell.length_a   1.000
_cell.length_b   1.000
_cell.length_c   1.000
_cell.angle_alpha   90.00
_cell.angle_beta   90.00
_cell.angle_gamma   90.00
#
_symmetry.space_group_name_H-M   'P 1'
#
loop_
_entity.id
_entity.type
_entity.pdbx_description
1 polymer ?
#
loop_
_entity_poly.entity_id
_entity_poly.type
_entity_poly.pdbx_seq_one_letter_code
_entity_poly.pdbx_strand_id
1 'polypeptide(L)'
;MERVETRKNPNDRDPVSVKTTRVIPSGTGTDKIPVNADGHPLDPAEYRLRLEGLERALALIVDNNRAQREAMEKYARRRKDRNEVIDATRNAFLFTFVGHELRGDRVLEKYEMWPNPAFKATSRFASILIRVHGYVWIDENAGELARLEGEVTEDVPFGLFFGKIYKGSHFLQERYEVQPGMWQPTFSQYDFDGRKLFSAFSIHERSSYSNYRYIGPPKEALEVIRKELGRADLNNPDSRAAGR
;
A
#
# COMPACT_ATOMS: atom_id res chain seq x y z
N MET A 1 5.80 0.85 9.09
CA MET A 1 6.98 1.03 8.21
C MET A 1 6.77 0.24 6.94
N GLU A 2 7.12 0.82 5.81
CA GLU A 2 7.13 0.17 4.49
C GLU A 2 8.59 0.10 4.02
N ARG A 3 9.07 -1.08 3.65
CA ARG A 3 10.39 -1.28 3.06
C ARG A 3 10.21 -1.83 1.66
N VAL A 4 10.65 -1.08 0.67
CA VAL A 4 10.54 -1.41 -0.76
C VAL A 4 11.92 -1.76 -1.28
N GLU A 5 12.04 -2.96 -1.85
CA GLU A 5 13.19 -3.45 -2.60
C GLU A 5 12.86 -3.44 -4.08
N THR A 6 13.64 -2.73 -4.87
CA THR A 6 13.55 -2.76 -6.33
C THR A 6 14.64 -3.67 -6.88
N ARG A 7 14.30 -4.54 -7.82
CA ARG A 7 15.22 -5.50 -8.46
C ARG A 7 15.31 -5.20 -9.96
N LYS A 8 16.39 -5.63 -10.58
CA LYS A 8 16.55 -5.53 -12.03
C LYS A 8 15.76 -6.63 -12.75
N ASN A 9 15.79 -7.84 -12.18
CA ASN A 9 14.99 -8.98 -12.66
C ASN A 9 14.24 -9.63 -11.48
N PRO A 10 13.14 -10.38 -11.73
CA PRO A 10 12.34 -10.98 -10.66
C PRO A 10 13.13 -11.93 -9.76
N ASN A 11 14.10 -12.63 -10.31
CA ASN A 11 14.88 -13.70 -9.64
C ASN A 11 16.20 -13.23 -9.05
N ASP A 12 16.54 -11.95 -9.16
CA ASP A 12 17.78 -11.42 -8.58
C ASP A 12 17.75 -11.55 -7.06
N ARG A 13 18.85 -12.02 -6.47
CA ARG A 13 19.00 -12.13 -5.02
C ARG A 13 19.04 -10.76 -4.37
N ASP A 14 19.89 -9.90 -4.93
CA ASP A 14 20.16 -8.59 -4.35
C ASP A 14 19.32 -7.50 -5.04
N PRO A 15 18.66 -6.63 -4.27
CA PRO A 15 17.96 -5.49 -4.83
C PRO A 15 18.94 -4.44 -5.34
N VAL A 16 18.57 -3.73 -6.40
CA VAL A 16 19.33 -2.57 -6.91
C VAL A 16 19.04 -1.30 -6.11
N SER A 17 17.94 -1.27 -5.37
CA SER A 17 17.59 -0.18 -4.47
C SER A 17 16.71 -0.68 -3.32
N VAL A 18 16.95 -0.15 -2.12
CA VAL A 18 16.16 -0.43 -0.92
C VAL A 18 15.73 0.88 -0.28
N LYS A 19 14.43 1.10 -0.17
CA LYS A 19 13.88 2.30 0.48
C LYS A 19 13.02 1.91 1.67
N THR A 20 13.28 2.51 2.82
CA THR A 20 12.44 2.37 3.99
C THR A 20 11.72 3.68 4.27
N THR A 21 10.42 3.59 4.45
CA THR A 21 9.53 4.72 4.55
C THR A 21 8.61 4.54 5.76
N ARG A 22 8.43 5.59 6.54
CA ARG A 22 7.38 5.66 7.54
C ARG A 22 6.08 6.12 6.87
N VAL A 23 5.02 5.36 7.03
CA VAL A 23 3.69 5.68 6.48
C VAL A 23 2.81 6.17 7.63
N ILE A 24 2.27 7.37 7.53
CA ILE A 24 1.47 8.02 8.58
C ILE A 24 0.14 8.46 7.99
N PRO A 25 -1.00 8.09 8.59
CA PRO A 25 -2.31 8.59 8.17
C PRO A 25 -2.41 10.11 8.36
N SER A 26 -2.88 10.83 7.35
CA SER A 26 -3.03 12.29 7.36
C SER A 26 -4.47 12.77 7.34
N GLY A 27 -5.42 11.88 7.63
CA GLY A 27 -6.86 12.18 7.59
C GLY A 27 -7.47 12.21 6.19
N THR A 28 -6.70 12.55 5.16
CA THR A 28 -7.13 12.50 3.75
C THR A 28 -6.44 11.40 2.94
N GLY A 29 -5.48 10.72 3.53
CA GLY A 29 -4.67 9.68 2.94
C GLY A 29 -3.53 9.27 3.86
N THR A 30 -2.41 8.97 3.26
CA THR A 30 -1.19 8.65 3.99
C THR A 30 -0.05 9.52 3.50
N ASP A 31 0.73 10.06 4.43
CA ASP A 31 2.00 10.70 4.15
C ASP A 31 3.13 9.69 4.30
N LYS A 32 4.07 9.75 3.38
CA LYS A 32 5.23 8.86 3.35
C LYS A 32 6.50 9.67 3.63
N ILE A 33 7.13 9.40 4.78
CA ILE A 33 8.39 10.03 5.17
C ILE A 33 9.51 9.00 4.97
N PRO A 34 10.44 9.20 4.01
CA PRO A 34 11.61 8.34 3.89
C PRO A 34 12.42 8.34 5.19
N VAL A 35 12.93 7.19 5.60
CA VAL A 35 13.81 7.05 6.77
C VAL A 35 15.17 6.47 6.42
N ASN A 36 15.23 5.70 5.33
CA ASN A 36 16.48 5.15 4.83
C ASN A 36 16.37 4.91 3.33
N ALA A 37 17.44 5.16 2.59
CA ALA A 37 17.58 4.83 1.18
C ALA A 37 18.96 4.18 0.95
N ASP A 38 18.97 2.93 0.45
CA ASP A 38 20.17 2.18 0.10
C ASP A 38 21.24 2.12 1.24
N GLY A 39 20.76 1.92 2.48
CA GLY A 39 21.60 1.88 3.67
C GLY A 39 21.91 3.24 4.30
N HIS A 40 21.54 4.34 3.65
CA HIS A 40 21.78 5.69 4.14
C HIS A 40 20.53 6.22 4.88
N PRO A 41 20.61 6.49 6.20
CA PRO A 41 19.54 7.14 6.94
C PRO A 41 19.22 8.54 6.37
N LEU A 42 17.96 8.93 6.42
CA LEU A 42 17.59 10.31 6.13
C LEU A 42 18.24 11.25 7.15
N ASP A 43 18.68 12.42 6.70
CA ASP A 43 19.18 13.48 7.56
C ASP A 43 18.12 13.80 8.63
N PRO A 44 18.48 13.81 9.93
CA PRO A 44 17.57 14.14 11.01
C PRO A 44 16.86 15.50 10.84
N ALA A 45 17.54 16.50 10.28
CA ALA A 45 16.95 17.80 10.00
C ALA A 45 15.89 17.73 8.90
N GLU A 46 16.14 16.98 7.84
CA GLU A 46 15.15 16.73 6.78
C GLU A 46 13.95 15.93 7.30
N TYR A 47 14.19 14.89 8.09
CA TYR A 47 13.13 14.11 8.72
C TYR A 47 12.23 15.01 9.59
N ARG A 48 12.83 15.86 10.41
CA ARG A 48 12.13 16.84 11.25
C ARG A 48 11.28 17.79 10.41
N LEU A 49 11.85 18.38 9.36
CA LEU A 49 11.14 19.32 8.47
C LEU A 49 9.88 18.68 7.85
N ARG A 50 9.97 17.40 7.43
CA ARG A 50 8.83 16.65 6.92
C ARG A 50 7.78 16.40 7.99
N LEU A 51 8.21 16.09 9.21
CA LEU A 51 7.31 15.87 10.34
C LEU A 51 6.58 17.16 10.74
N GLU A 52 7.26 18.32 10.74
CA GLU A 52 6.66 19.65 10.94
C GLU A 52 5.65 20.00 9.84
N GLY A 53 5.93 19.62 8.58
CA GLY A 53 4.97 19.75 7.48
C GLY A 53 3.69 18.97 7.72
N LEU A 54 3.82 17.72 8.17
CA LEU A 54 2.69 16.89 8.55
C LEU A 54 1.92 17.43 9.76
N GLU A 55 2.63 17.93 10.78
CA GLU A 55 2.03 18.59 11.96
C GLU A 55 1.14 19.75 11.53
N ARG A 56 1.66 20.67 10.70
CA ARG A 56 0.88 21.79 10.17
C ARG A 56 -0.35 21.36 9.39
N ALA A 57 -0.22 20.32 8.55
CA ALA A 57 -1.35 19.77 7.77
C ALA A 57 -2.43 19.18 8.67
N LEU A 58 -2.04 18.42 9.71
CA LEU A 58 -2.98 17.86 10.68
C LEU A 58 -3.63 18.93 11.53
N ALA A 59 -2.86 19.93 12.01
CA ALA A 59 -3.39 21.07 12.78
C ALA A 59 -4.44 21.85 11.97
N LEU A 60 -4.18 22.09 10.69
CA LEU A 60 -5.16 22.74 9.81
C LEU A 60 -6.48 21.95 9.74
N ILE A 61 -6.42 20.61 9.63
CA ILE A 61 -7.63 19.76 9.59
C ILE A 61 -8.36 19.78 10.93
N VAL A 62 -7.63 19.82 12.06
CA VAL A 62 -8.20 19.80 13.41
C VAL A 62 -8.84 21.14 13.77
N ASP A 63 -8.19 22.25 13.42
CA ASP A 63 -8.57 23.59 13.91
C ASP A 63 -9.46 24.37 12.93
N ASN A 64 -9.64 23.89 11.71
CA ASN A 64 -10.41 24.58 10.67
C ASN A 64 -11.57 23.72 10.15
N ASN A 65 -12.80 24.14 10.46
CA ASN A 65 -14.03 23.43 10.07
C ASN A 65 -14.17 23.25 8.54
N ARG A 66 -13.66 24.16 7.72
CA ARG A 66 -13.69 24.04 6.26
C ARG A 66 -12.71 22.96 5.81
N ALA A 67 -11.47 23.02 6.30
CA ALA A 67 -10.44 22.02 6.00
C ALA A 67 -10.88 20.61 6.47
N GLN A 68 -11.53 20.51 7.63
CA GLN A 68 -12.10 19.26 8.12
C GLN A 68 -13.16 18.71 7.18
N ARG A 69 -14.11 19.52 6.71
CA ARG A 69 -15.14 19.07 5.75
C ARG A 69 -14.51 18.60 4.44
N GLU A 70 -13.58 19.37 3.88
CA GLU A 70 -12.86 18.99 2.65
C GLU A 70 -12.07 17.69 2.81
N ALA A 71 -11.46 17.47 3.99
CA ALA A 71 -10.78 16.22 4.33
C ALA A 71 -11.76 15.03 4.38
N MET A 72 -12.91 15.20 5.02
CA MET A 72 -13.95 14.17 5.11
C MET A 72 -14.54 13.84 3.74
N GLU A 73 -14.79 14.83 2.87
CA GLU A 73 -15.25 14.60 1.50
C GLU A 73 -14.22 13.84 0.65
N LYS A 74 -12.94 14.18 0.78
CA LYS A 74 -11.86 13.44 0.11
C LYS A 74 -11.77 12.00 0.61
N TYR A 75 -11.91 11.80 1.91
CA TYR A 75 -11.95 10.46 2.50
C TYR A 75 -13.15 9.65 2.00
N ALA A 76 -14.34 10.25 1.99
CA ALA A 76 -15.56 9.60 1.50
C ALA A 76 -15.46 9.20 0.03
N ARG A 77 -14.92 10.08 -0.83
CA ARG A 77 -14.65 9.76 -2.24
C ARG A 77 -13.69 8.58 -2.38
N ARG A 78 -12.54 8.59 -1.71
CA ARG A 78 -11.58 7.47 -1.76
C ARG A 78 -12.17 6.17 -1.23
N ARG A 79 -13.03 6.24 -0.22
CA ARG A 79 -13.75 5.06 0.28
C ARG A 79 -14.71 4.50 -0.77
N LYS A 80 -15.46 5.38 -1.46
CA LYS A 80 -16.34 5.00 -2.56
C LYS A 80 -15.54 4.35 -3.69
N ASP A 81 -14.48 5.00 -4.18
CA ASP A 81 -13.63 4.47 -5.25
C ASP A 81 -13.06 3.08 -4.89
N ARG A 82 -12.63 2.90 -3.65
CA ARG A 82 -12.15 1.60 -3.17
C ARG A 82 -13.25 0.54 -3.15
N ASN A 83 -14.46 0.89 -2.70
CA ASN A 83 -15.57 -0.04 -2.70
C ASN A 83 -15.95 -0.45 -4.13
N GLU A 84 -15.97 0.49 -5.07
CA GLU A 84 -16.19 0.21 -6.49
C GLU A 84 -15.16 -0.76 -7.06
N VAL A 85 -13.87 -0.62 -6.67
CA VAL A 85 -12.80 -1.56 -7.06
C VAL A 85 -13.06 -2.95 -6.46
N ILE A 86 -13.45 -3.04 -5.19
CA ILE A 86 -13.77 -4.32 -4.52
C ILE A 86 -14.95 -5.00 -5.21
N ASP A 87 -16.02 -4.25 -5.46
CA ASP A 87 -17.23 -4.78 -6.11
C ASP A 87 -16.94 -5.22 -7.56
N ALA A 88 -16.16 -4.43 -8.31
CA ALA A 88 -15.70 -4.81 -9.64
C ALA A 88 -14.88 -6.11 -9.59
N THR A 89 -13.96 -6.24 -8.63
CA THR A 89 -13.15 -7.46 -8.46
C THR A 89 -14.02 -8.67 -8.13
N ARG A 90 -14.98 -8.55 -7.20
CA ARG A 90 -15.90 -9.65 -6.83
C ARG A 90 -16.71 -10.15 -8.03
N ASN A 91 -17.15 -9.25 -8.91
CA ASN A 91 -17.97 -9.60 -10.07
C ASN A 91 -17.14 -10.05 -11.28
N ALA A 92 -15.87 -9.64 -11.36
CA ALA A 92 -14.97 -9.94 -12.47
C ALA A 92 -14.45 -11.38 -12.45
N PHE A 93 -14.59 -12.11 -11.34
CA PHE A 93 -14.05 -13.45 -11.18
C PHE A 93 -15.11 -14.47 -10.78
N LEU A 94 -14.88 -15.70 -11.22
CA LEU A 94 -15.49 -16.91 -10.71
C LEU A 94 -14.49 -17.57 -9.77
N PHE A 95 -14.96 -18.00 -8.61
CA PHE A 95 -14.14 -18.61 -7.57
C PHE A 95 -14.47 -20.08 -7.42
N THR A 96 -13.45 -20.93 -7.44
CA THR A 96 -13.58 -22.37 -7.23
C THR A 96 -12.77 -22.76 -6.00
N PHE A 97 -13.41 -23.37 -5.02
CA PHE A 97 -12.72 -23.86 -3.83
C PHE A 97 -11.72 -24.96 -4.20
N VAL A 98 -10.48 -24.81 -3.75
CA VAL A 98 -9.37 -25.75 -4.02
C VAL A 98 -9.06 -26.61 -2.80
N GLY A 99 -9.13 -26.05 -1.59
CA GLY A 99 -8.80 -26.76 -0.36
C GLY A 99 -8.41 -25.80 0.77
N HIS A 100 -7.87 -26.39 1.83
CA HIS A 100 -7.37 -25.63 2.97
C HIS A 100 -5.84 -25.68 3.02
N GLU A 101 -5.24 -24.58 3.44
CA GLU A 101 -3.80 -24.46 3.68
C GLU A 101 -3.56 -23.94 5.13
N LEU A 102 -2.54 -24.47 5.80
CA LEU A 102 -2.13 -23.97 7.11
C LEU A 102 -1.09 -22.86 6.97
N ARG A 103 -1.30 -21.75 7.68
CA ARG A 103 -0.34 -20.66 7.79
C ARG A 103 -0.14 -20.30 9.26
N GLY A 104 0.89 -20.88 9.87
CA GLY A 104 1.07 -20.84 11.30
C GLY A 104 -0.05 -21.61 12.00
N ASP A 105 -0.79 -20.93 12.86
CA ASP A 105 -1.94 -21.42 13.62
C ASP A 105 -3.29 -21.20 12.91
N ARG A 106 -3.29 -20.64 11.69
CA ARG A 106 -4.49 -20.27 10.94
C ARG A 106 -4.76 -21.25 9.80
N VAL A 107 -6.02 -21.55 9.62
CA VAL A 107 -6.54 -22.29 8.46
C VAL A 107 -7.02 -21.29 7.44
N LEU A 108 -6.51 -21.41 6.21
CA LEU A 108 -6.88 -20.57 5.09
C LEU A 108 -7.63 -21.39 4.05
N GLU A 109 -8.79 -20.94 3.65
CA GLU A 109 -9.52 -21.47 2.50
C GLU A 109 -8.91 -20.90 1.22
N LYS A 110 -8.45 -21.79 0.35
CA LYS A 110 -7.88 -21.42 -0.96
C LYS A 110 -8.94 -21.54 -2.04
N TYR A 111 -9.07 -20.50 -2.82
CA TYR A 111 -9.92 -20.46 -4.01
C TYR A 111 -9.09 -20.11 -5.24
N GLU A 112 -9.33 -20.83 -6.32
CA GLU A 112 -8.86 -20.46 -7.65
C GLU A 112 -9.79 -19.40 -8.25
N MET A 113 -9.20 -18.41 -8.91
CA MET A 113 -9.87 -17.22 -9.40
C MET A 113 -9.71 -17.12 -10.92
N TRP A 114 -10.81 -17.31 -11.66
CA TRP A 114 -10.87 -17.21 -13.11
C TRP A 114 -11.67 -15.99 -13.55
N PRO A 115 -11.29 -15.31 -14.66
CA PRO A 115 -12.12 -14.28 -15.26
C PRO A 115 -13.55 -14.77 -15.52
N ASN A 116 -14.53 -13.98 -15.09
CA ASN A 116 -15.93 -14.26 -15.34
C ASN A 116 -16.31 -13.84 -16.77
N PRO A 117 -16.69 -14.75 -17.68
CA PRO A 117 -17.03 -14.42 -19.05
C PRO A 117 -18.25 -13.50 -19.19
N ALA A 118 -19.13 -13.48 -18.19
CA ALA A 118 -20.31 -12.62 -18.18
C ALA A 118 -20.03 -11.20 -17.72
N PHE A 119 -18.84 -10.95 -17.14
CA PHE A 119 -18.47 -9.62 -16.63
C PHE A 119 -18.13 -8.67 -17.77
N LYS A 120 -18.78 -7.51 -17.78
CA LYS A 120 -18.51 -6.44 -18.74
C LYS A 120 -17.62 -5.39 -18.09
N ALA A 121 -16.40 -5.26 -18.55
CA ALA A 121 -15.46 -4.26 -18.08
C ALA A 121 -15.94 -2.84 -18.45
N THR A 122 -16.30 -2.04 -17.45
CA THR A 122 -16.78 -0.65 -17.62
C THR A 122 -15.69 0.40 -17.37
N SER A 123 -14.54 -0.03 -16.86
CA SER A 123 -13.40 0.84 -16.55
C SER A 123 -12.08 0.23 -17.02
N ARG A 124 -11.02 1.05 -17.07
CA ARG A 124 -9.67 0.57 -17.38
C ARG A 124 -9.18 -0.47 -16.38
N PHE A 125 -9.46 -0.27 -15.11
CA PHE A 125 -9.13 -1.25 -14.08
C PHE A 125 -9.86 -2.56 -14.32
N ALA A 126 -11.16 -2.51 -14.58
CA ALA A 126 -11.96 -3.69 -14.88
C ALA A 126 -11.45 -4.46 -16.12
N SER A 127 -10.87 -3.77 -17.11
CA SER A 127 -10.29 -4.42 -18.30
C SER A 127 -9.00 -5.19 -18.01
N ILE A 128 -8.32 -4.90 -16.89
CA ILE A 128 -7.19 -5.70 -16.40
C ILE A 128 -7.71 -7.00 -15.77
N LEU A 129 -8.75 -6.90 -14.94
CA LEU A 129 -9.28 -8.04 -14.19
C LEU A 129 -9.68 -9.22 -15.08
N ILE A 130 -10.28 -8.96 -16.24
CA ILE A 130 -10.69 -10.01 -17.19
C ILE A 130 -9.52 -10.75 -17.87
N ARG A 131 -8.29 -10.38 -17.58
CA ARG A 131 -7.04 -10.97 -18.08
C ARG A 131 -6.11 -11.46 -16.99
N VAL A 132 -6.66 -11.65 -15.79
CA VAL A 132 -5.90 -12.16 -14.65
C VAL A 132 -6.47 -13.50 -14.24
N HIS A 133 -5.61 -14.48 -14.04
CA HIS A 133 -5.90 -15.73 -13.37
C HIS A 133 -5.08 -15.79 -12.07
N GLY A 134 -5.58 -16.45 -11.04
CA GLY A 134 -4.82 -16.53 -9.80
C GLY A 134 -5.53 -17.27 -8.69
N TYR A 135 -5.12 -16.96 -7.47
CA TYR A 135 -5.63 -17.58 -6.26
C TYR A 135 -5.87 -16.54 -5.17
N VAL A 136 -6.87 -16.82 -4.35
CA VAL A 136 -7.19 -16.04 -3.15
C VAL A 136 -7.28 -16.98 -1.96
N TRP A 137 -6.74 -16.53 -0.83
CA TRP A 137 -6.81 -17.25 0.45
C TRP A 137 -7.56 -16.39 1.45
N ILE A 138 -8.59 -16.98 2.05
CA ILE A 138 -9.43 -16.35 3.06
C ILE A 138 -9.17 -17.05 4.39
N ASP A 139 -8.96 -16.30 5.46
CA ASP A 139 -8.89 -16.87 6.80
C ASP A 139 -10.26 -17.42 7.19
N GLU A 140 -10.34 -18.71 7.50
CA GLU A 140 -11.59 -19.43 7.76
C GLU A 140 -12.37 -18.84 8.94
N ASN A 141 -11.66 -18.42 9.98
CA ASN A 141 -12.28 -17.90 11.20
C ASN A 141 -12.66 -16.41 11.11
N ALA A 142 -11.79 -15.61 10.47
CA ALA A 142 -11.98 -14.17 10.39
C ALA A 142 -12.80 -13.74 9.15
N GLY A 143 -12.88 -14.58 8.11
CA GLY A 143 -13.47 -14.21 6.84
C GLY A 143 -12.68 -13.12 6.10
N GLU A 144 -11.42 -12.92 6.46
CA GLU A 144 -10.57 -11.86 5.93
C GLU A 144 -9.60 -12.37 4.87
N LEU A 145 -9.33 -11.53 3.88
CA LEU A 145 -8.35 -11.81 2.84
C LEU A 145 -6.95 -11.91 3.45
N ALA A 146 -6.36 -13.12 3.40
CA ALA A 146 -5.01 -13.40 3.92
C ALA A 146 -3.94 -13.32 2.81
N ARG A 147 -4.26 -13.77 1.58
CA ARG A 147 -3.34 -13.73 0.44
C ARG A 147 -4.12 -13.59 -0.85
N LEU A 148 -3.55 -12.86 -1.79
CA LEU A 148 -4.01 -12.74 -3.17
C LEU A 148 -2.79 -12.87 -4.07
N GLU A 149 -2.91 -13.72 -5.09
CA GLU A 149 -1.88 -13.94 -6.09
C GLU A 149 -2.52 -13.97 -7.47
N GLY A 150 -1.89 -13.34 -8.45
CA GLY A 150 -2.41 -13.33 -9.80
C GLY A 150 -1.34 -13.15 -10.86
N GLU A 151 -1.62 -13.71 -12.02
CA GLU A 151 -0.81 -13.62 -13.23
C GLU A 151 -1.66 -13.07 -14.37
N VAL A 152 -1.04 -12.20 -15.16
CA VAL A 152 -1.64 -11.68 -16.39
C VAL A 152 -1.54 -12.73 -17.49
N THR A 153 -2.69 -13.24 -17.94
CA THR A 153 -2.80 -14.34 -18.91
C THR A 153 -2.70 -13.89 -20.37
N GLU A 154 -2.97 -12.62 -20.62
CA GLU A 154 -2.89 -11.98 -21.94
C GLU A 154 -2.35 -10.56 -21.78
N ASP A 155 -1.75 -10.03 -22.84
CA ASP A 155 -1.29 -8.64 -22.86
C ASP A 155 -2.43 -7.65 -22.55
N VAL A 156 -2.21 -6.74 -21.58
CA VAL A 156 -3.20 -5.74 -21.17
C VAL A 156 -2.84 -4.38 -21.77
N PRO A 157 -3.61 -3.88 -22.75
CA PRO A 157 -3.39 -2.53 -23.26
C PRO A 157 -3.88 -1.49 -22.24
N PHE A 158 -3.10 -0.41 -22.06
CA PHE A 158 -3.52 0.75 -21.27
C PHE A 158 -3.20 2.06 -22.01
N GLY A 159 -4.05 3.07 -21.82
CA GLY A 159 -3.84 4.39 -22.38
C GLY A 159 -3.82 4.44 -23.91
N LEU A 160 -4.99 4.46 -24.58
CA LEU A 160 -5.20 4.75 -26.00
C LEU A 160 -3.97 4.42 -26.90
N PHE A 161 -3.60 3.15 -27.03
CA PHE A 161 -2.48 2.63 -27.86
C PHE A 161 -1.04 2.88 -27.33
N PHE A 162 -0.86 3.60 -26.22
CA PHE A 162 0.46 4.03 -25.79
C PHE A 162 1.13 3.15 -24.72
N GLY A 163 0.42 2.19 -24.14
CA GLY A 163 0.99 1.33 -23.12
C GLY A 163 0.44 -0.09 -23.14
N LYS A 164 1.24 -1.02 -22.64
CA LYS A 164 0.90 -2.44 -22.54
C LYS A 164 1.64 -3.08 -21.37
N ILE A 165 0.92 -3.85 -20.55
CA ILE A 165 1.51 -4.81 -19.62
C ILE A 165 1.53 -6.16 -20.32
N TYR A 166 2.65 -6.87 -20.26
CA TYR A 166 2.81 -8.14 -20.94
C TYR A 166 2.22 -9.29 -20.14
N LYS A 167 1.76 -10.29 -20.88
CA LYS A 167 1.45 -11.62 -20.36
C LYS A 167 2.61 -12.14 -19.49
N GLY A 168 2.28 -12.88 -18.41
CA GLY A 168 3.26 -13.39 -17.45
C GLY A 168 3.64 -12.40 -16.37
N SER A 169 3.16 -11.15 -16.43
CA SER A 169 3.27 -10.22 -15.31
C SER A 169 2.52 -10.78 -14.10
N HIS A 170 3.17 -10.71 -12.94
CA HIS A 170 2.69 -11.37 -11.72
C HIS A 170 2.60 -10.39 -10.55
N PHE A 171 1.64 -10.62 -9.67
CA PHE A 171 1.55 -9.90 -8.39
C PHE A 171 1.15 -10.85 -7.26
N LEU A 172 1.60 -10.50 -6.07
CA LEU A 172 1.26 -11.17 -4.83
C LEU A 172 1.08 -10.14 -3.73
N GLN A 173 0.05 -10.31 -2.90
CA GLN A 173 -0.16 -9.54 -1.69
C GLN A 173 -0.49 -10.48 -0.54
N GLU A 174 0.19 -10.30 0.60
CA GLU A 174 -0.12 -10.98 1.84
C GLU A 174 -0.60 -9.99 2.88
N ARG A 175 -1.59 -10.43 3.65
CA ARG A 175 -2.13 -9.68 4.79
C ARG A 175 -2.10 -10.57 6.03
N TYR A 176 -1.99 -9.95 7.17
CA TYR A 176 -2.01 -10.62 8.46
C TYR A 176 -2.76 -9.76 9.47
N GLU A 177 -3.28 -10.43 10.49
CA GLU A 177 -3.86 -9.74 11.63
C GLU A 177 -2.75 -9.14 12.50
N VAL A 178 -2.52 -7.84 12.35
CA VAL A 178 -1.43 -7.12 13.06
C VAL A 178 -1.85 -6.67 14.47
N GLN A 179 -3.13 -6.61 14.72
CA GLN A 179 -3.79 -6.40 16.01
C GLN A 179 -5.16 -7.10 15.97
N PRO A 180 -5.79 -7.45 17.08
CA PRO A 180 -7.10 -8.12 17.09
C PRO A 180 -8.13 -7.43 16.18
N GLY A 181 -8.65 -8.13 15.19
CA GLY A 181 -9.59 -7.63 14.19
C GLY A 181 -9.02 -6.69 13.14
N MET A 182 -7.71 -6.42 13.15
CA MET A 182 -7.07 -5.48 12.21
C MET A 182 -6.14 -6.22 11.23
N TRP A 183 -6.64 -6.50 10.05
CA TRP A 183 -5.89 -7.12 8.96
C TRP A 183 -5.22 -6.06 8.08
N GLN A 184 -3.90 -6.15 7.94
CA GLN A 184 -3.10 -5.20 7.17
C GLN A 184 -2.15 -5.93 6.22
N PRO A 185 -1.74 -5.30 5.10
CA PRO A 185 -0.69 -5.84 4.25
C PRO A 185 0.60 -6.05 5.04
N THR A 186 1.23 -7.21 4.89
CA THR A 186 2.55 -7.50 5.48
C THR A 186 3.62 -7.69 4.42
N PHE A 187 3.19 -8.10 3.23
CA PHE A 187 4.07 -8.25 2.08
C PHE A 187 3.32 -7.95 0.78
N SER A 188 4.00 -7.39 -0.20
CA SER A 188 3.54 -7.36 -1.58
C SER A 188 4.70 -7.50 -2.56
N GLN A 189 4.42 -8.10 -3.69
CA GLN A 189 5.36 -8.35 -4.78
C GLN A 189 4.70 -7.98 -6.09
N TYR A 190 5.43 -7.27 -6.93
CA TYR A 190 5.03 -6.91 -8.28
C TYR A 190 6.16 -7.21 -9.24
N ASP A 191 5.88 -8.05 -10.22
CA ASP A 191 6.78 -8.38 -11.33
C ASP A 191 6.04 -8.08 -12.63
N PHE A 192 6.16 -6.84 -13.11
CA PHE A 192 5.50 -6.36 -14.31
C PHE A 192 6.50 -5.95 -15.38
N ASP A 193 6.34 -6.54 -16.55
CA ASP A 193 7.02 -6.13 -17.77
C ASP A 193 6.02 -5.52 -18.74
N GLY A 194 6.47 -4.54 -19.51
CA GLY A 194 5.60 -3.86 -20.43
C GLY A 194 6.30 -2.82 -21.28
N ARG A 195 5.47 -2.00 -21.95
CA ARG A 195 5.94 -0.83 -22.67
C ARG A 195 5.02 0.36 -22.43
N LYS A 196 5.61 1.56 -22.47
CA LYS A 196 4.89 2.83 -22.49
C LYS A 196 5.42 3.66 -23.65
N LEU A 197 4.55 3.97 -24.61
CA LEU A 197 4.94 4.54 -25.91
C LEU A 197 5.93 3.60 -26.62
N PHE A 198 7.17 4.06 -26.85
CA PHE A 198 8.23 3.30 -27.51
C PHE A 198 9.27 2.72 -26.53
N SER A 199 9.11 2.98 -25.22
CA SER A 199 10.05 2.54 -24.19
C SER A 199 9.51 1.32 -23.44
N ALA A 200 10.34 0.29 -23.33
CA ALA A 200 10.07 -0.82 -22.41
C ALA A 200 10.19 -0.33 -20.96
N PHE A 201 9.41 -0.92 -20.06
CA PHE A 201 9.57 -0.77 -18.63
C PHE A 201 9.47 -2.13 -17.95
N SER A 202 10.18 -2.25 -16.83
CA SER A 202 10.08 -3.39 -15.92
C SER A 202 9.96 -2.88 -14.51
N ILE A 203 9.06 -3.47 -13.75
CA ILE A 203 8.84 -3.18 -12.32
C ILE A 203 8.97 -4.51 -11.59
N HIS A 204 10.02 -4.65 -10.79
CA HIS A 204 10.25 -5.82 -9.94
C HIS A 204 10.45 -5.32 -8.52
N GLU A 205 9.37 -5.31 -7.75
CA GLU A 205 9.34 -4.74 -6.41
C GLU A 205 8.87 -5.77 -5.37
N ARG A 206 9.52 -5.71 -4.20
CA ARG A 206 9.13 -6.44 -2.99
C ARG A 206 8.95 -5.43 -1.88
N SER A 207 7.75 -5.33 -1.36
CA SER A 207 7.43 -4.42 -0.25
C SER A 207 7.09 -5.21 1.00
N SER A 208 7.77 -4.91 2.10
CA SER A 208 7.49 -5.48 3.42
C SER A 208 6.94 -4.39 4.33
N TYR A 209 5.89 -4.71 5.07
CA TYR A 209 5.23 -3.78 5.97
C TYR A 209 5.34 -4.28 7.40
N SER A 210 5.77 -3.42 8.32
CA SER A 210 6.03 -3.77 9.72
C SER A 210 5.72 -2.64 10.68
N ASN A 211 5.80 -2.91 11.98
CA ASN A 211 5.65 -1.92 13.06
C ASN A 211 4.35 -1.14 12.97
N TYR A 212 3.24 -1.84 12.72
CA TYR A 212 1.92 -1.25 12.74
C TYR A 212 1.60 -0.71 14.13
N ARG A 213 1.08 0.52 14.17
CA ARG A 213 0.59 1.15 15.40
C ARG A 213 -0.68 1.91 15.09
N TYR A 214 -1.67 1.78 15.94
CA TYR A 214 -2.83 2.64 15.89
C TYR A 214 -2.43 4.07 16.23
N ILE A 215 -2.81 5.03 15.40
CA ILE A 215 -2.48 6.45 15.60
C ILE A 215 -3.73 7.30 15.88
N GLY A 216 -4.92 6.74 15.66
CA GLY A 216 -6.19 7.40 15.88
C GLY A 216 -6.62 8.39 14.79
N PRO A 217 -7.72 9.12 15.04
CA PRO A 217 -8.19 10.19 14.18
C PRO A 217 -7.19 11.36 14.13
N PRO A 218 -7.36 12.34 13.22
CA PRO A 218 -6.42 13.44 13.03
C PRO A 218 -5.98 14.17 14.28
N LYS A 219 -6.87 14.35 15.27
CA LYS A 219 -6.54 14.99 16.55
C LYS A 219 -5.51 14.18 17.36
N GLU A 220 -5.73 12.87 17.49
CA GLU A 220 -4.81 11.99 18.20
C GLU A 220 -3.47 11.85 17.44
N ALA A 221 -3.54 11.76 16.11
CA ALA A 221 -2.36 11.75 15.26
C ALA A 221 -1.51 13.02 15.44
N LEU A 222 -2.14 14.19 15.52
CA LEU A 222 -1.48 15.47 15.78
C LEU A 222 -0.74 15.48 17.12
N GLU A 223 -1.36 14.95 18.18
CA GLU A 223 -0.72 14.86 19.50
C GLU A 223 0.51 13.94 19.49
N VAL A 224 0.42 12.80 18.77
CA VAL A 224 1.56 11.88 18.62
C VAL A 224 2.73 12.56 17.89
N ILE A 225 2.44 13.31 16.82
CA ILE A 225 3.47 14.02 16.04
C ILE A 225 4.10 15.15 16.86
N ARG A 226 3.30 15.95 17.57
CA ARG A 226 3.80 17.02 18.46
C ARG A 226 4.70 16.48 19.57
N LYS A 227 4.31 15.37 20.18
CA LYS A 227 5.15 14.70 21.20
C LYS A 227 6.48 14.22 20.63
N GLU A 228 6.50 13.75 19.40
CA GLU A 228 7.73 13.31 18.73
C GLU A 228 8.63 14.48 18.40
N LEU A 229 8.08 15.59 17.88
CA LEU A 229 8.82 16.82 17.62
C LEU A 229 9.43 17.41 18.89
N GLY A 230 8.68 17.46 20.00
CA GLY A 230 9.20 17.93 21.29
C GLY A 230 10.33 17.07 21.87
N ARG A 231 10.31 15.74 21.63
CA ARG A 231 11.41 14.85 22.01
C ARG A 231 12.66 15.06 21.16
N ALA A 232 12.48 15.38 19.87
CA ALA A 232 13.59 15.69 18.98
C ALA A 232 14.32 16.98 19.41
N ASP A 233 13.59 17.98 19.94
CA ASP A 233 14.17 19.21 20.50
C ASP A 233 15.03 18.96 21.71
N LEU A 234 14.62 18.04 22.59
CA LEU A 234 15.39 17.71 23.81
C LEU A 234 16.69 16.94 23.47
N ASN A 235 16.78 16.31 22.33
CA ASN A 235 17.94 15.56 21.86
C ASN A 235 18.86 16.37 20.94
N ASN A 236 18.51 17.62 20.60
CA ASN A 236 19.37 18.53 19.83
C ASN A 236 20.30 19.31 20.77
N PRO A 237 21.64 19.12 20.70
CA PRO A 237 22.60 19.82 21.57
C PRO A 237 22.53 21.35 21.43
N ASP A 238 22.12 21.88 20.26
CA ASP A 238 22.06 23.33 20.01
C ASP A 238 20.88 24.01 20.73
N SER A 239 19.82 23.27 21.10
CA SER A 239 18.70 23.85 21.86
C SER A 239 19.03 24.13 23.32
N ARG A 240 20.12 23.56 23.85
CA ARG A 240 20.60 23.83 25.23
C ARG A 240 21.45 25.09 25.36
N ALA A 241 21.93 25.65 24.25
CA ALA A 241 22.77 26.83 24.23
C ALA A 241 21.98 28.16 24.18
N ALA A 242 20.71 28.15 23.79
CA ALA A 242 19.87 29.35 23.64
C ALA A 242 19.10 29.77 24.92
N GLY A 243 19.31 29.07 26.04
CA GLY A 243 18.60 29.28 27.33
C GLY A 243 19.51 29.71 28.48
N ARG A 244 20.63 30.40 28.19
CA ARG A 244 21.47 31.03 29.23
C ARG A 244 21.66 32.53 28.97
#